data_77beca89cbc1c6c04a6c115bb4e92ce8
#
_entry.id   77beca89cbc1c6c04a6c115bb4e92ce8
#
_cell.length_a   1.000
_cell.length_b   1.000
_cell.length_c   1.000
_cell.angle_alpha   90.00
_cell.angle_beta   90.00
_cell.angle_gamma   90.00
#
_symmetry.space_group_name_H-M   'P 1'
#
loop_
_entity.id
_entity.type
_entity.pdbx_description
1 polymer ?
#
loop_
_entity_poly.entity_id
_entity_poly.type
_entity_poly.pdbx_seq_one_letter_code
_entity_poly.pdbx_strand_id
1 'polypeptide(L)'
;MLPASNAAEAACIEGLDILPVAHLSEAIDHLSGKKKIEPLRAKPYAELLGERRITCDFADVRGQKGAKRALEIAAAGGHNVLMIGPPGSGKTMMARCLPGILPDMTLEEALEVTRIHSAAGTLAADAGLMAERPFRAPHHTVSAVALVGGGSKARPGEISLAHDGVLFLDELPEYDRGALEALRQPLEDGFVSVVRVSAQAKYPARAMLVAAMNPCPCGNYGSKTQPCRCTPKEIARYLGRISGPLLDRID
;
A
#
# COMPACT_ATOMS: atom_id res chain seq x y z
N MET A 1 1.13 -20.12 -23.98
CA MET A 1 2.24 -20.75 -23.28
C MET A 1 3.11 -19.67 -22.64
N LEU A 2 3.57 -19.90 -21.41
CA LEU A 2 4.41 -18.97 -20.67
C LEU A 2 5.24 -19.72 -19.62
N PRO A 3 6.32 -19.11 -19.08
CA PRO A 3 7.13 -19.72 -18.04
C PRO A 3 6.28 -20.18 -16.85
N ALA A 4 6.56 -21.35 -16.30
CA ALA A 4 5.81 -21.90 -15.16
C ALA A 4 5.81 -20.96 -13.94
N SER A 5 6.88 -20.18 -13.74
CA SER A 5 6.97 -19.14 -12.70
C SER A 5 5.95 -18.00 -12.81
N ASN A 6 5.40 -17.75 -14.00
CA ASN A 6 4.41 -16.71 -14.26
C ASN A 6 2.98 -17.25 -14.46
N ALA A 7 2.83 -18.58 -14.39
CA ALA A 7 1.58 -19.23 -14.72
C ALA A 7 0.45 -18.87 -13.75
N ALA A 8 0.75 -18.78 -12.46
CA ALA A 8 -0.22 -18.43 -11.42
C ALA A 8 -0.75 -16.98 -11.59
N GLU A 9 0.12 -16.05 -11.96
CA GLU A 9 -0.25 -14.66 -12.25
C GLU A 9 -1.17 -14.57 -13.49
N ALA A 10 -0.83 -15.29 -14.56
CA ALA A 10 -1.60 -15.28 -15.80
C ALA A 10 -2.92 -16.06 -15.69
N ALA A 11 -2.98 -17.08 -14.85
CA ALA A 11 -4.17 -17.92 -14.67
C ALA A 11 -5.37 -17.17 -14.05
N CYS A 12 -5.17 -15.95 -13.55
CA CYS A 12 -6.24 -15.10 -13.03
C CYS A 12 -7.14 -14.50 -14.13
N ILE A 13 -6.74 -14.61 -15.41
CA ILE A 13 -7.48 -14.04 -16.52
C ILE A 13 -8.47 -15.10 -17.03
N GLU A 14 -9.76 -14.81 -16.87
CA GLU A 14 -10.81 -15.70 -17.36
C GLU A 14 -10.80 -15.81 -18.90
N GLY A 15 -11.11 -17.02 -19.39
CA GLY A 15 -11.22 -17.27 -20.84
C GLY A 15 -9.91 -17.55 -21.56
N LEU A 16 -8.77 -17.64 -20.84
CA LEU A 16 -7.49 -18.02 -21.39
C LEU A 16 -7.03 -19.38 -20.86
N ASP A 17 -6.64 -20.26 -21.78
CA ASP A 17 -5.95 -21.51 -21.44
C ASP A 17 -4.46 -21.22 -21.19
N ILE A 18 -4.05 -21.25 -19.94
CA ILE A 18 -2.66 -21.01 -19.52
C ILE A 18 -1.88 -22.32 -19.53
N LEU A 19 -0.91 -22.42 -20.43
CA LEU A 19 -0.06 -23.59 -20.55
C LEU A 19 1.33 -23.30 -19.91
N PRO A 20 1.57 -23.76 -18.65
CA PRO A 20 2.82 -23.53 -17.95
C PRO A 20 3.93 -24.39 -18.55
N VAL A 21 5.09 -23.80 -18.79
CA VAL A 21 6.27 -24.44 -19.38
C VAL A 21 7.49 -24.21 -18.49
N ALA A 22 8.11 -25.27 -18.03
CA ALA A 22 9.36 -25.19 -17.26
C ALA A 22 10.60 -25.12 -18.18
N HIS A 23 10.57 -25.83 -19.31
CA HIS A 23 11.67 -25.90 -20.26
C HIS A 23 11.19 -25.79 -21.70
N LEU A 24 12.02 -25.27 -22.59
CA LEU A 24 11.69 -25.12 -24.00
C LEU A 24 11.34 -26.45 -24.68
N SER A 25 11.96 -27.57 -24.25
CA SER A 25 11.64 -28.90 -24.72
C SER A 25 10.18 -29.30 -24.49
N GLU A 26 9.58 -28.90 -23.37
CA GLU A 26 8.16 -29.18 -23.09
C GLU A 26 7.24 -28.42 -24.05
N ALA A 27 7.59 -27.17 -24.39
CA ALA A 27 6.86 -26.43 -25.40
C ALA A 27 6.93 -27.09 -26.77
N ILE A 28 8.11 -27.58 -27.18
CA ILE A 28 8.31 -28.30 -28.44
C ILE A 28 7.51 -29.60 -28.44
N ASP A 29 7.54 -30.38 -27.37
CA ASP A 29 6.83 -31.66 -27.26
C ASP A 29 5.29 -31.41 -27.31
N HIS A 30 4.81 -30.34 -26.68
CA HIS A 30 3.39 -29.98 -26.74
C HIS A 30 2.95 -29.59 -28.16
N LEU A 31 3.72 -28.70 -28.81
CA LEU A 31 3.44 -28.24 -30.18
C LEU A 31 3.60 -29.34 -31.23
N SER A 32 4.50 -30.28 -31.02
CA SER A 32 4.68 -31.45 -31.89
C SER A 32 3.67 -32.58 -31.65
N GLY A 33 2.80 -32.45 -30.62
CA GLY A 33 1.80 -33.43 -30.25
C GLY A 33 2.35 -34.66 -29.50
N LYS A 34 3.65 -34.67 -29.13
CA LYS A 34 4.28 -35.78 -28.39
C LYS A 34 3.81 -35.83 -26.95
N LYS A 35 3.70 -34.67 -26.28
CA LYS A 35 3.24 -34.55 -24.90
C LYS A 35 2.38 -33.32 -24.75
N LYS A 36 1.10 -33.48 -24.44
CA LYS A 36 0.22 -32.33 -24.18
C LYS A 36 0.42 -31.81 -22.77
N ILE A 37 0.53 -30.47 -22.65
CA ILE A 37 0.50 -29.77 -21.35
C ILE A 37 -0.97 -29.48 -21.05
N GLU A 38 -1.40 -29.84 -19.85
CA GLU A 38 -2.75 -29.49 -19.40
C GLU A 38 -2.83 -28.01 -19.03
N PRO A 39 -3.89 -27.31 -19.43
CA PRO A 39 -4.09 -25.91 -19.05
C PRO A 39 -4.24 -25.78 -17.54
N LEU A 40 -3.53 -24.80 -16.96
CA LEU A 40 -3.73 -24.42 -15.59
C LEU A 40 -5.09 -23.70 -15.47
N ARG A 41 -5.97 -24.25 -14.64
CA ARG A 41 -7.26 -23.62 -14.35
C ARG A 41 -7.09 -22.57 -13.28
N ALA A 42 -7.57 -21.35 -13.56
CA ALA A 42 -7.65 -20.27 -12.59
C ALA A 42 -8.62 -20.66 -11.45
N LYS A 43 -8.28 -20.26 -10.24
CA LYS A 43 -9.27 -20.21 -9.17
C LYS A 43 -10.20 -19.02 -9.44
N PRO A 44 -11.52 -19.17 -9.32
CA PRO A 44 -12.43 -18.04 -9.39
C PRO A 44 -12.04 -16.96 -8.37
N TYR A 45 -12.14 -15.69 -8.73
CA TYR A 45 -11.75 -14.58 -7.84
C TYR A 45 -12.49 -14.62 -6.50
N ALA A 46 -13.75 -15.05 -6.49
CA ALA A 46 -14.54 -15.22 -5.28
C ALA A 46 -13.92 -16.23 -4.28
N GLU A 47 -13.25 -17.28 -4.77
CA GLU A 47 -12.54 -18.24 -3.92
C GLU A 47 -11.29 -17.59 -3.30
N LEU A 48 -10.54 -16.81 -4.09
CA LEU A 48 -9.36 -16.09 -3.60
C LEU A 48 -9.72 -15.08 -2.51
N LEU A 49 -10.85 -14.38 -2.63
CA LEU A 49 -11.37 -13.51 -1.58
C LEU A 49 -11.69 -14.28 -0.29
N GLY A 50 -12.22 -15.47 -0.40
CA GLY A 50 -12.51 -16.33 0.75
C GLY A 50 -11.26 -16.90 1.46
N GLU A 51 -10.13 -17.01 0.75
CA GLU A 51 -8.86 -17.52 1.27
C GLU A 51 -7.98 -16.41 1.90
N ARG A 52 -8.36 -15.13 1.78
CA ARG A 52 -7.56 -14.01 2.32
C ARG A 52 -7.38 -14.13 3.83
N ARG A 53 -6.19 -13.81 4.31
CA ARG A 53 -5.85 -13.84 5.73
C ARG A 53 -5.86 -12.42 6.30
N ILE A 54 -6.83 -12.14 7.17
CA ILE A 54 -6.81 -10.91 7.97
C ILE A 54 -5.75 -11.09 9.05
N THR A 55 -4.62 -10.42 8.91
CA THR A 55 -3.50 -10.53 9.86
C THR A 55 -3.68 -9.69 11.12
N CYS A 56 -4.57 -8.70 11.10
CA CYS A 56 -4.88 -7.82 12.22
C CYS A 56 -6.35 -7.40 12.14
N ASP A 57 -7.11 -7.61 13.22
CA ASP A 57 -8.52 -7.27 13.31
C ASP A 57 -8.74 -6.11 14.30
N PHE A 58 -9.68 -5.23 14.02
CA PHE A 58 -10.14 -4.21 14.98
C PHE A 58 -10.72 -4.81 16.27
N ALA A 59 -11.16 -6.07 16.25
CA ALA A 59 -11.57 -6.81 17.44
C ALA A 59 -10.43 -6.95 18.46
N ASP A 60 -9.18 -7.05 17.98
CA ASP A 60 -7.98 -7.16 18.82
C ASP A 60 -7.61 -5.85 19.51
N VAL A 61 -8.07 -4.71 18.98
CA VAL A 61 -7.84 -3.37 19.56
C VAL A 61 -8.78 -3.15 20.73
N ARG A 62 -8.27 -3.16 21.94
CA ARG A 62 -9.06 -2.91 23.15
C ARG A 62 -9.28 -1.41 23.38
N GLY A 63 -10.48 -1.03 23.73
CA GLY A 63 -10.83 0.38 23.96
C GLY A 63 -10.89 1.20 22.68
N GLN A 64 -10.44 2.48 22.74
CA GLN A 64 -10.31 3.40 21.60
C GLN A 64 -11.57 3.53 20.72
N LYS A 65 -12.76 3.46 21.31
CA LYS A 65 -14.06 3.44 20.57
C LYS A 65 -14.20 4.61 19.59
N GLY A 66 -13.77 5.81 19.99
CA GLY A 66 -13.84 7.00 19.15
C GLY A 66 -12.91 6.91 17.93
N ALA A 67 -11.66 6.47 18.12
CA ALA A 67 -10.69 6.30 17.05
C ALA A 67 -11.11 5.17 16.09
N LYS A 68 -11.59 4.03 16.61
CA LYS A 68 -12.15 2.95 15.79
C LYS A 68 -13.29 3.46 14.90
N ARG A 69 -14.23 4.19 15.48
CA ARG A 69 -15.37 4.73 14.72
C ARG A 69 -14.94 5.72 13.64
N ALA A 70 -13.97 6.59 13.94
CA ALA A 70 -13.39 7.50 12.95
C ALA A 70 -12.72 6.72 11.79
N LEU A 71 -11.96 5.68 12.11
CA LEU A 71 -11.29 4.85 11.11
C LEU A 71 -12.28 4.01 10.27
N GLU A 72 -13.39 3.53 10.85
CA GLU A 72 -14.48 2.89 10.11
C GLU A 72 -15.10 3.85 9.08
N ILE A 73 -15.38 5.09 9.49
CA ILE A 73 -15.93 6.12 8.59
C ILE A 73 -14.92 6.43 7.49
N ALA A 74 -13.65 6.61 7.85
CA ALA A 74 -12.59 6.89 6.89
C ALA A 74 -12.39 5.75 5.89
N ALA A 75 -12.41 4.49 6.35
CA ALA A 75 -12.33 3.32 5.50
C ALA A 75 -13.52 3.21 4.53
N ALA A 76 -14.72 3.50 5.00
CA ALA A 76 -15.93 3.48 4.17
C ALA A 76 -15.95 4.59 3.09
N GLY A 77 -15.36 5.75 3.39
CA GLY A 77 -15.31 6.91 2.48
C GLY A 77 -14.01 7.04 1.69
N GLY A 78 -12.99 6.22 1.97
CA GLY A 78 -11.66 6.37 1.36
C GLY A 78 -10.93 7.64 1.82
N HIS A 79 -11.24 8.14 3.03
CA HIS A 79 -10.67 9.38 3.56
C HIS A 79 -9.25 9.21 4.08
N ASN A 80 -8.41 10.22 3.85
CA ASN A 80 -7.10 10.31 4.46
C ASN A 80 -7.21 10.67 5.94
N VAL A 81 -6.34 10.10 6.78
CA VAL A 81 -6.44 10.22 8.25
C VAL A 81 -5.13 10.62 8.88
N LEU A 82 -5.17 11.57 9.81
CA LEU A 82 -4.08 11.87 10.71
C LEU A 82 -4.44 11.48 12.16
N MET A 83 -3.70 10.53 12.71
CA MET A 83 -3.83 10.11 14.10
C MET A 83 -2.82 10.85 14.99
N ILE A 84 -3.31 11.63 15.94
CA ILE A 84 -2.47 12.34 16.92
C ILE A 84 -2.70 11.74 18.30
N GLY A 85 -1.63 11.32 18.96
CA GLY A 85 -1.74 10.74 20.29
C GLY A 85 -0.39 10.42 20.91
N PRO A 86 -0.34 10.17 22.25
CA PRO A 86 0.90 9.86 22.93
C PRO A 86 1.51 8.53 22.44
N PRO A 87 2.81 8.29 22.71
CA PRO A 87 3.42 6.98 22.47
C PRO A 87 2.63 5.86 23.16
N GLY A 88 2.55 4.70 22.52
CA GLY A 88 1.83 3.54 23.08
C GLY A 88 0.29 3.62 23.01
N SER A 89 -0.30 4.65 22.37
CA SER A 89 -1.76 4.77 22.25
C SER A 89 -2.39 3.82 21.20
N GLY A 90 -1.60 2.98 20.53
CA GLY A 90 -2.09 1.97 19.58
C GLY A 90 -2.29 2.47 18.14
N LYS A 91 -1.77 3.65 17.77
CA LYS A 91 -1.89 4.23 16.42
C LYS A 91 -1.45 3.27 15.33
N THR A 92 -0.25 2.74 15.44
CA THR A 92 0.35 1.79 14.48
C THR A 92 -0.46 0.49 14.37
N MET A 93 -0.97 -0.03 15.52
CA MET A 93 -1.81 -1.21 15.53
C MET A 93 -3.14 -0.96 14.79
N MET A 94 -3.81 0.16 15.08
CA MET A 94 -5.05 0.54 14.40
C MET A 94 -4.85 0.73 12.88
N ALA A 95 -3.73 1.35 12.47
CA ALA A 95 -3.42 1.49 11.05
C ALA A 95 -3.25 0.13 10.34
N ARG A 96 -2.61 -0.83 10.99
CA ARG A 96 -2.42 -2.19 10.45
C ARG A 96 -3.72 -2.98 10.31
N CYS A 97 -4.73 -2.66 11.10
CA CYS A 97 -6.04 -3.33 11.01
C CYS A 97 -6.92 -2.74 9.88
N LEU A 98 -6.59 -1.57 9.32
CA LEU A 98 -7.39 -0.91 8.29
C LEU A 98 -7.64 -1.76 7.04
N PRO A 99 -6.66 -2.48 6.46
CA PRO A 99 -6.94 -3.33 5.30
C PRO A 99 -8.07 -4.35 5.54
N GLY A 100 -8.22 -4.81 6.79
CA GLY A 100 -9.26 -5.77 7.17
C GLY A 100 -10.68 -5.20 7.20
N ILE A 101 -10.85 -3.88 7.25
CA ILE A 101 -12.16 -3.22 7.25
C ILE A 101 -12.44 -2.42 5.97
N LEU A 102 -11.46 -2.29 5.07
CA LEU A 102 -11.70 -1.74 3.75
C LEU A 102 -12.61 -2.69 2.94
N PRO A 103 -13.47 -2.17 2.04
CA PRO A 103 -14.23 -3.00 1.11
C PRO A 103 -13.33 -3.96 0.33
N ASP A 104 -13.85 -5.13 -0.03
CA ASP A 104 -13.12 -6.07 -0.87
C ASP A 104 -12.74 -5.42 -2.21
N MET A 105 -11.57 -5.78 -2.75
CA MET A 105 -11.19 -5.33 -4.09
C MET A 105 -12.09 -5.99 -5.13
N THR A 106 -12.42 -5.24 -6.17
CA THR A 106 -12.96 -5.83 -7.40
C THR A 106 -11.87 -6.61 -8.12
N LEU A 107 -12.24 -7.47 -9.06
CA LEU A 107 -11.26 -8.17 -9.90
C LEU A 107 -10.36 -7.18 -10.66
N GLU A 108 -10.92 -6.08 -11.13
CA GLU A 108 -10.17 -5.04 -11.85
C GLU A 108 -9.14 -4.36 -10.95
N GLU A 109 -9.52 -3.98 -9.73
CA GLU A 109 -8.60 -3.42 -8.73
C GLU A 109 -7.49 -4.44 -8.37
N ALA A 110 -7.83 -5.70 -8.18
CA ALA A 110 -6.87 -6.76 -7.86
C ALA A 110 -5.87 -6.99 -9.01
N LEU A 111 -6.32 -6.95 -10.26
CA LEU A 111 -5.45 -7.02 -11.44
C LEU A 111 -4.53 -5.81 -11.54
N GLU A 112 -5.03 -4.59 -11.28
CA GLU A 112 -4.22 -3.36 -11.30
C GLU A 112 -3.14 -3.38 -10.22
N VAL A 113 -3.49 -3.76 -9.00
CA VAL A 113 -2.55 -3.93 -7.87
C VAL A 113 -1.49 -4.99 -8.21
N THR A 114 -1.92 -6.17 -8.68
CA THR A 114 -1.00 -7.26 -9.04
C THR A 114 0.00 -6.83 -10.10
N ARG A 115 -0.45 -6.11 -11.13
CA ARG A 115 0.41 -5.57 -12.20
C ARG A 115 1.47 -4.61 -11.67
N ILE A 116 1.11 -3.74 -10.71
CA ILE A 116 2.06 -2.80 -10.09
C ILE A 116 3.12 -3.57 -9.30
N HIS A 117 2.71 -4.54 -8.49
CA HIS A 117 3.62 -5.36 -7.69
C HIS A 117 4.51 -6.26 -8.54
N SER A 118 3.99 -6.80 -9.64
CA SER A 118 4.77 -7.57 -10.63
C SER A 118 5.84 -6.68 -11.28
N ALA A 119 5.46 -5.48 -11.76
CA ALA A 119 6.40 -4.51 -12.34
C ALA A 119 7.49 -4.04 -11.36
N ALA A 120 7.16 -3.96 -10.08
CA ALA A 120 8.11 -3.64 -9.01
C ALA A 120 9.06 -4.81 -8.69
N GLY A 121 8.68 -6.05 -9.04
CA GLY A 121 9.37 -7.28 -8.65
C GLY A 121 9.17 -7.63 -7.18
N THR A 122 8.05 -7.20 -6.58
CA THR A 122 7.68 -7.47 -5.18
C THR A 122 6.64 -8.59 -5.04
N LEU A 123 6.08 -9.06 -6.17
CA LEU A 123 5.16 -10.19 -6.19
C LEU A 123 5.96 -11.50 -6.00
N ALA A 124 5.51 -12.36 -5.09
CA ALA A 124 6.09 -13.70 -4.95
C ALA A 124 5.80 -14.54 -6.22
N ALA A 125 6.73 -15.42 -6.58
CA ALA A 125 6.65 -16.19 -7.84
C ALA A 125 5.39 -17.07 -7.98
N ASP A 126 4.77 -17.42 -6.86
CA ASP A 126 3.58 -18.27 -6.74
C ASP A 126 2.33 -17.55 -6.23
N ALA A 127 2.43 -16.23 -6.05
CA ALA A 127 1.37 -15.46 -5.38
C ALA A 127 0.06 -15.36 -6.19
N GLY A 128 0.11 -15.56 -7.52
CA GLY A 128 -1.07 -15.36 -8.35
C GLY A 128 -1.61 -13.92 -8.28
N LEU A 129 -2.93 -13.80 -8.15
CA LEU A 129 -3.61 -12.50 -8.02
C LEU A 129 -3.59 -12.03 -6.57
N MET A 130 -3.25 -10.78 -6.34
CA MET A 130 -3.34 -10.14 -5.03
C MET A 130 -4.81 -9.81 -4.72
N ALA A 131 -5.42 -10.58 -3.81
CA ALA A 131 -6.79 -10.37 -3.37
C ALA A 131 -6.88 -9.51 -2.09
N GLU A 132 -5.76 -9.22 -1.44
CA GLU A 132 -5.67 -8.38 -0.24
C GLU A 132 -5.26 -6.97 -0.60
N ARG A 133 -5.91 -5.97 0.02
CA ARG A 133 -5.51 -4.57 -0.14
C ARG A 133 -4.12 -4.34 0.42
N PRO A 134 -3.19 -3.74 -0.35
CA PRO A 134 -1.83 -3.50 0.10
C PRO A 134 -1.77 -2.62 1.35
N PHE A 135 -0.85 -2.94 2.25
CA PHE A 135 -0.47 -2.08 3.38
C PHE A 135 1.02 -1.78 3.29
N ARG A 136 1.35 -0.52 3.03
CA ARG A 136 2.74 -0.06 2.93
C ARG A 136 3.06 0.88 4.08
N ALA A 137 4.14 0.61 4.79
CA ALA A 137 4.59 1.38 5.95
C ALA A 137 6.08 1.66 5.84
N PRO A 138 6.49 2.57 4.93
CA PRO A 138 7.90 2.92 4.79
C PRO A 138 8.41 3.61 6.05
N HIS A 139 9.69 3.37 6.37
CA HIS A 139 10.33 4.06 7.49
C HIS A 139 10.52 5.55 7.18
N HIS A 140 10.51 6.43 8.18
CA HIS A 140 10.61 7.88 7.98
C HIS A 140 11.92 8.34 7.30
N THR A 141 12.96 7.49 7.25
CA THR A 141 14.21 7.76 6.51
C THR A 141 14.12 7.49 5.01
N VAL A 142 12.94 7.10 4.51
CA VAL A 142 12.71 6.84 3.08
C VAL A 142 12.96 8.09 2.23
N SER A 143 13.63 7.93 1.09
CA SER A 143 13.83 9.05 0.17
C SER A 143 12.56 9.37 -0.64
N ALA A 144 12.44 10.61 -1.14
CA ALA A 144 11.35 11.01 -2.02
C ALA A 144 11.21 10.09 -3.25
N VAL A 145 12.33 9.64 -3.84
CA VAL A 145 12.32 8.71 -4.98
C VAL A 145 11.78 7.34 -4.60
N ALA A 146 12.12 6.83 -3.42
CA ALA A 146 11.57 5.54 -2.97
C ALA A 146 10.09 5.66 -2.60
N LEU A 147 9.66 6.82 -2.09
CA LEU A 147 8.27 7.06 -1.70
C LEU A 147 7.35 7.22 -2.91
N VAL A 148 7.75 8.01 -3.90
CA VAL A 148 6.91 8.34 -5.08
C VAL A 148 7.23 7.46 -6.28
N GLY A 149 8.46 7.00 -6.39
CA GLY A 149 8.92 6.21 -7.53
C GLY A 149 9.95 6.95 -8.38
N GLY A 150 10.59 6.22 -9.28
CA GLY A 150 11.62 6.77 -10.15
C GLY A 150 12.90 5.94 -10.20
N GLY A 151 14.05 6.62 -10.07
CA GLY A 151 15.36 6.00 -10.22
C GLY A 151 15.69 5.66 -11.66
N SER A 152 16.81 4.97 -11.90
CA SER A 152 17.31 4.63 -13.24
C SER A 152 16.37 3.69 -14.00
N LYS A 153 15.64 2.83 -13.31
CA LYS A 153 14.72 1.84 -13.88
C LYS A 153 13.25 2.30 -13.90
N ALA A 154 12.97 3.57 -13.58
CA ALA A 154 11.60 4.13 -13.51
C ALA A 154 10.61 3.24 -12.72
N ARG A 155 11.02 2.69 -11.58
CA ARG A 155 10.20 1.77 -10.78
C ARG A 155 9.10 2.52 -10.01
N PRO A 156 7.95 1.86 -9.73
CA PRO A 156 6.93 2.40 -8.83
C PRO A 156 7.48 2.58 -7.41
N GLY A 157 7.03 3.63 -6.72
CA GLY A 157 7.36 3.90 -5.32
C GLY A 157 6.35 3.31 -4.35
N GLU A 158 6.56 3.57 -3.05
CA GLU A 158 5.70 3.07 -1.97
C GLU A 158 4.24 3.49 -2.13
N ILE A 159 3.96 4.71 -2.62
CA ILE A 159 2.58 5.17 -2.84
C ILE A 159 1.88 4.37 -3.94
N SER A 160 2.59 3.99 -5.01
CA SER A 160 2.03 3.13 -6.05
C SER A 160 1.91 1.68 -5.59
N LEU A 161 2.84 1.19 -4.75
CA LEU A 161 2.74 -0.11 -4.10
C LEU A 161 1.60 -0.18 -3.07
N ALA A 162 1.11 0.97 -2.59
CA ALA A 162 -0.06 1.08 -1.72
C ALA A 162 -1.37 1.29 -2.50
N HIS A 163 -1.33 1.26 -3.84
CA HIS A 163 -2.50 1.52 -4.68
C HIS A 163 -3.71 0.65 -4.28
N ASP A 164 -4.89 1.26 -4.20
CA ASP A 164 -6.15 0.68 -3.71
C ASP A 164 -6.05 0.03 -2.31
N GLY A 165 -5.06 0.44 -1.53
CA GLY A 165 -4.79 0.01 -0.17
C GLY A 165 -4.43 1.18 0.74
N VAL A 166 -3.52 0.96 1.68
CA VAL A 166 -3.14 1.91 2.73
C VAL A 166 -1.66 2.25 2.64
N LEU A 167 -1.35 3.55 2.54
CA LEU A 167 -0.02 4.09 2.78
C LEU A 167 0.04 4.64 4.22
N PHE A 168 0.74 3.95 5.10
CA PHE A 168 0.90 4.35 6.49
C PHE A 168 2.22 5.06 6.73
N LEU A 169 2.17 6.30 7.22
CA LEU A 169 3.32 7.11 7.58
C LEU A 169 3.35 7.31 9.09
N ASP A 170 4.13 6.49 9.81
CA ASP A 170 4.32 6.67 11.24
C ASP A 170 5.35 7.77 11.52
N GLU A 171 5.23 8.45 12.65
CA GLU A 171 6.11 9.57 13.02
C GLU A 171 6.21 10.64 11.93
N LEU A 172 5.08 11.05 11.37
CA LEU A 172 4.99 11.94 10.20
C LEU A 172 5.94 13.16 10.24
N PRO A 173 6.15 13.88 11.37
CA PRO A 173 7.08 15.01 11.42
C PRO A 173 8.57 14.62 11.31
N GLU A 174 8.92 13.34 11.36
CA GLU A 174 10.32 12.89 11.25
C GLU A 174 10.73 12.56 9.80
N TYR A 175 9.77 12.54 8.86
CA TYR A 175 10.08 12.40 7.44
C TYR A 175 10.78 13.64 6.90
N ASP A 176 11.64 13.43 5.90
CA ASP A 176 12.19 14.52 5.13
C ASP A 176 11.09 15.36 4.47
N ARG A 177 11.20 16.68 4.56
CA ARG A 177 10.19 17.59 4.04
C ARG A 177 9.99 17.44 2.53
N GLY A 178 11.07 17.23 1.79
CA GLY A 178 11.01 17.02 0.34
C GLY A 178 10.28 15.71 -0.02
N ALA A 179 10.46 14.67 0.81
CA ALA A 179 9.74 13.41 0.63
C ALA A 179 8.23 13.58 0.85
N LEU A 180 7.82 14.31 1.90
CA LEU A 180 6.40 14.60 2.16
C LEU A 180 5.77 15.49 1.08
N GLU A 181 6.47 16.53 0.64
CA GLU A 181 5.99 17.41 -0.45
C GLU A 181 5.80 16.65 -1.78
N ALA A 182 6.63 15.63 -2.04
CA ALA A 182 6.51 14.81 -3.24
C ALA A 182 5.22 13.97 -3.27
N LEU A 183 4.57 13.71 -2.13
CA LEU A 183 3.29 13.00 -2.05
C LEU A 183 2.09 13.85 -2.46
N ARG A 184 2.19 15.17 -2.45
CA ARG A 184 1.04 16.05 -2.69
C ARG A 184 0.37 15.81 -4.03
N GLN A 185 1.16 15.79 -5.11
CA GLN A 185 0.63 15.56 -6.45
C GLN A 185 0.03 14.16 -6.61
N PRO A 186 0.69 13.06 -6.22
CA PRO A 186 0.07 11.73 -6.27
C PRO A 186 -1.23 11.59 -5.48
N LEU A 187 -1.34 12.21 -4.30
CA LEU A 187 -2.56 12.19 -3.50
C LEU A 187 -3.72 12.98 -4.15
N GLU A 188 -3.42 13.98 -4.97
CA GLU A 188 -4.40 14.78 -5.70
C GLU A 188 -4.80 14.13 -7.01
N ASP A 189 -3.81 13.72 -7.80
CA ASP A 189 -4.02 13.21 -9.16
C ASP A 189 -4.39 11.72 -9.20
N GLY A 190 -4.10 10.94 -8.14
CA GLY A 190 -4.29 9.49 -8.09
C GLY A 190 -3.29 8.69 -8.93
N PHE A 191 -2.22 9.31 -9.40
CA PHE A 191 -1.15 8.63 -10.15
C PHE A 191 0.20 9.34 -10.00
N VAL A 192 1.26 8.60 -10.32
CA VAL A 192 2.63 9.11 -10.41
C VAL A 192 3.11 9.02 -11.85
N SER A 193 3.64 10.11 -12.38
CA SER A 193 4.33 10.13 -13.68
C SER A 193 5.84 10.13 -13.49
N VAL A 194 6.49 9.06 -13.90
CA VAL A 194 7.96 8.96 -13.89
C VAL A 194 8.47 9.17 -15.31
N VAL A 195 9.13 10.30 -15.54
CA VAL A 195 9.71 10.64 -16.84
C VAL A 195 11.24 10.56 -16.74
N ARG A 196 11.87 9.81 -17.65
CA ARG A 196 13.32 9.68 -17.80
C ARG A 196 13.67 9.71 -19.29
N VAL A 197 14.96 9.95 -19.59
CA VAL A 197 15.44 10.03 -20.97
C VAL A 197 15.11 8.78 -21.79
N SER A 198 15.12 7.62 -21.13
CA SER A 198 14.90 6.30 -21.78
C SER A 198 13.54 5.67 -21.52
N ALA A 199 12.72 6.22 -20.62
CA ALA A 199 11.45 5.62 -20.24
C ALA A 199 10.48 6.65 -19.64
N GLN A 200 9.22 6.53 -20.03
CA GLN A 200 8.10 7.22 -19.39
C GLN A 200 7.14 6.16 -18.87
N ALA A 201 6.82 6.21 -17.60
CA ALA A 201 5.85 5.32 -16.98
C ALA A 201 4.86 6.12 -16.14
N LYS A 202 3.60 5.73 -16.19
CA LYS A 202 2.54 6.25 -15.33
C LYS A 202 2.04 5.13 -14.43
N TYR A 203 2.17 5.32 -13.13
CA TYR A 203 1.75 4.35 -12.13
C TYR A 203 0.52 4.88 -11.38
N PRO A 204 -0.55 4.09 -11.25
CA PRO A 204 -1.65 4.42 -10.34
C PRO A 204 -1.15 4.58 -8.91
N ALA A 205 -1.77 5.49 -8.16
CA ALA A 205 -1.37 5.82 -6.79
C ALA A 205 -2.57 6.29 -5.94
N ARG A 206 -3.73 5.64 -6.13
CA ARG A 206 -4.94 5.87 -5.31
C ARG A 206 -4.80 5.09 -4.01
N ALA A 207 -4.05 5.61 -3.07
CA ALA A 207 -3.88 5.00 -1.76
C ALA A 207 -4.60 5.85 -0.69
N MET A 208 -5.20 5.20 0.30
CA MET A 208 -5.65 5.86 1.52
C MET A 208 -4.42 6.24 2.34
N LEU A 209 -4.16 7.54 2.51
CA LEU A 209 -3.08 8.01 3.38
C LEU A 209 -3.53 7.94 4.83
N VAL A 210 -2.79 7.18 5.63
CA VAL A 210 -2.94 7.13 7.08
C VAL A 210 -1.65 7.58 7.71
N ALA A 211 -1.67 8.71 8.39
CA ALA A 211 -0.51 9.25 9.05
C ALA A 211 -0.66 9.19 10.58
N ALA A 212 0.43 9.00 11.28
CA ALA A 212 0.46 9.05 12.74
C ALA A 212 1.56 9.97 13.25
N MET A 213 1.30 10.69 14.32
CA MET A 213 2.28 11.53 14.98
C MET A 213 2.02 11.65 16.47
N ASN A 214 3.02 12.09 17.19
CA ASN A 214 2.86 12.51 18.58
C ASN A 214 2.41 13.98 18.63
N PRO A 215 1.77 14.43 19.73
CA PRO A 215 1.30 15.82 19.86
C PRO A 215 2.44 16.84 20.04
N CYS A 216 3.65 16.36 20.40
CA CYS A 216 4.86 17.16 20.59
C CYS A 216 6.09 16.25 20.60
N PRO A 217 7.34 16.79 20.60
CA PRO A 217 8.54 15.96 20.64
C PRO A 217 8.63 14.99 21.83
N CYS A 218 8.16 15.36 23.01
CA CYS A 218 8.14 14.43 24.16
C CYS A 218 6.90 13.51 24.20
N GLY A 219 5.90 13.74 23.33
CA GLY A 219 4.67 12.94 23.24
C GLY A 219 3.59 13.26 24.26
N ASN A 220 3.83 14.14 25.24
CA ASN A 220 2.95 14.32 26.40
C ASN A 220 2.11 15.62 26.38
N TYR A 221 2.14 16.40 25.28
CA TYR A 221 1.34 17.61 25.20
C TYR A 221 -0.17 17.24 25.21
N GLY A 222 -0.91 17.84 26.14
CA GLY A 222 -2.32 17.52 26.39
C GLY A 222 -2.58 16.21 27.16
N SER A 223 -1.54 15.50 27.61
CA SER A 223 -1.69 14.30 28.43
C SER A 223 -2.22 14.65 29.83
N LYS A 224 -3.16 13.80 30.32
CA LYS A 224 -3.66 13.90 31.70
C LYS A 224 -2.81 13.14 32.70
N THR A 225 -1.91 12.27 32.25
CA THR A 225 -1.15 11.34 33.10
C THR A 225 0.31 11.73 33.23
N GLN A 226 0.88 12.39 32.24
CA GLN A 226 2.30 12.80 32.24
C GLN A 226 2.46 14.26 31.78
N PRO A 227 3.21 15.09 32.54
CA PRO A 227 3.42 16.49 32.15
C PRO A 227 4.27 16.62 30.89
N CYS A 228 3.85 17.51 30.01
CA CYS A 228 4.67 17.90 28.86
C CYS A 228 5.86 18.72 29.32
N ARG A 229 7.05 18.45 28.76
CA ARG A 229 8.31 19.16 29.06
C ARG A 229 8.73 20.09 27.91
N CYS A 230 7.99 20.12 26.82
CA CYS A 230 8.32 20.93 25.65
C CYS A 230 7.88 22.39 25.85
N THR A 231 8.71 23.30 25.39
CA THR A 231 8.35 24.72 25.30
C THR A 231 7.37 24.95 24.15
N PRO A 232 6.56 26.02 24.17
CA PRO A 232 5.67 26.36 23.06
C PRO A 232 6.40 26.50 21.71
N LYS A 233 7.63 27.00 21.72
CA LYS A 233 8.48 27.13 20.51
C LYS A 233 8.88 25.76 19.93
N GLU A 234 9.21 24.79 20.79
CA GLU A 234 9.52 23.43 20.35
C GLU A 234 8.30 22.73 19.75
N ILE A 235 7.13 22.88 20.38
CA ILE A 235 5.88 22.32 19.87
C ILE A 235 5.56 22.94 18.50
N ALA A 236 5.60 24.27 18.38
CA ALA A 236 5.33 24.97 17.12
C ALA A 236 6.31 24.53 16.00
N ARG A 237 7.60 24.40 16.33
CA ARG A 237 8.62 23.92 15.38
C ARG A 237 8.38 22.46 14.95
N TYR A 238 7.95 21.59 15.86
CA TYR A 238 7.65 20.20 15.57
C TYR A 238 6.43 20.07 14.65
N LEU A 239 5.34 20.74 14.97
CA LEU A 239 4.13 20.74 14.14
C LEU A 239 4.37 21.41 12.78
N GLY A 240 5.17 22.46 12.72
CA GLY A 240 5.53 23.19 11.48
C GLY A 240 6.43 22.41 10.51
N ARG A 241 6.87 21.18 10.84
CA ARG A 241 7.54 20.29 9.89
C ARG A 241 6.60 19.77 8.81
N ILE A 242 5.30 19.68 9.13
CA ILE A 242 4.26 19.26 8.19
C ILE A 242 3.72 20.53 7.53
N SER A 243 3.71 20.55 6.20
CA SER A 243 3.20 21.73 5.46
C SER A 243 1.67 21.80 5.50
N GLY A 244 1.13 23.02 5.48
CA GLY A 244 -0.31 23.26 5.36
C GLY A 244 -0.92 22.53 4.15
N PRO A 245 -0.35 22.69 2.94
CA PRO A 245 -0.86 22.01 1.75
C PRO A 245 -0.91 20.48 1.84
N LEU A 246 -0.05 19.80 2.62
CA LEU A 246 -0.17 18.37 2.86
C LEU A 246 -1.32 18.09 3.85
N LEU A 247 -1.47 18.93 4.89
CA LEU A 247 -2.57 18.80 5.84
C LEU A 247 -3.94 19.01 5.17
N ASP A 248 -4.02 19.90 4.17
CA ASP A 248 -5.25 20.15 3.38
C ASP A 248 -5.70 18.92 2.54
N ARG A 249 -4.87 17.88 2.43
CA ARG A 249 -5.18 16.60 1.77
C ARG A 249 -5.61 15.50 2.77
N ILE A 250 -5.67 15.84 4.05
CA ILE A 250 -6.11 14.93 5.12
C ILE A 250 -7.46 15.45 5.61
N ASP A 251 -8.49 14.60 5.51
CA ASP A 251 -9.90 14.92 5.83
C ASP A 251 -10.21 15.14 7.31
#